data_4be898ae569ff9965f8dbce95d228cc5
#
_entry.id   4be898ae569ff9965f8dbce95d228cc5
#
_cell.length_a   1.000
_cell.length_b   1.000
_cell.length_c   1.000
_cell.angle_alpha   90.00
_cell.angle_beta   90.00
_cell.angle_gamma   90.00
#
_symmetry.space_group_name_H-M   'P 1'
#
loop_
_entity.id
_entity.type
_entity.pdbx_description
1 polymer ?
#
loop_
_entity_poly.entity_id
_entity_poly.type
_entity_poly.pdbx_seq_one_letter_code
_entity_poly.pdbx_strand_id
1 'polypeptide(L)'
;MAAHFYEYLEFNSEEDRENQLDVYVGVQLSAETEAAIKAISSPSNYLVMAEPFCPDCVEVVAYFQRMAKLNPKIHVSYISRKEKKERKHYDSEAQQQVVMAEEKIPSIFRLNGEETTLVLSEFPASIQAKMAREPEQREAIRADLRAIFTQAQAA
;
A
#
# COMPACT_ATOMS: atom_id res chain seq x y z
N MET A 1 -7.44 14.67 5.96
CA MET A 1 -7.07 13.94 4.75
C MET A 1 -5.74 13.22 4.97
N ALA A 2 -5.63 11.99 4.53
CA ALA A 2 -4.41 11.21 4.66
C ALA A 2 -3.30 11.74 3.73
N ALA A 3 -2.06 11.36 4.01
CA ALA A 3 -0.88 11.91 3.35
C ALA A 3 -0.62 11.28 1.98
N HIS A 4 0.09 12.00 1.13
CA HIS A 4 0.62 11.46 -0.11
C HIS A 4 1.97 10.77 0.14
N PHE A 5 2.51 10.09 -0.88
CA PHE A 5 3.74 9.31 -0.73
C PHE A 5 4.92 10.14 -0.20
N TYR A 6 5.11 11.36 -0.72
CA TYR A 6 6.24 12.18 -0.28
C TYR A 6 6.11 12.60 1.19
N GLU A 7 4.89 12.78 1.68
CA GLU A 7 4.64 13.06 3.08
C GLU A 7 4.85 11.81 3.94
N TYR A 8 4.47 10.64 3.42
CA TYR A 8 4.74 9.37 4.08
C TYR A 8 6.24 9.19 4.34
N LEU A 9 7.09 9.58 3.40
CA LEU A 9 8.54 9.49 3.56
C LEU A 9 9.07 10.26 4.77
N GLU A 10 8.31 11.25 5.23
CA GLU A 10 8.69 12.08 6.39
C GLU A 10 8.10 11.59 7.72
N PHE A 11 7.42 10.42 7.73
CA PHE A 11 6.79 9.90 8.95
C PHE A 11 7.79 9.55 10.05
N ASN A 12 9.01 9.17 9.70
CA ASN A 12 10.03 8.73 10.64
C ASN A 12 11.33 9.50 10.42
N SER A 13 12.49 8.85 10.55
CA SER A 13 13.78 9.50 10.42
C SER A 13 14.20 9.72 8.97
N GLU A 14 15.21 10.55 8.76
CA GLU A 14 15.82 10.76 7.45
C GLU A 14 16.44 9.46 6.91
N GLU A 15 17.05 8.67 7.78
CA GLU A 15 17.62 7.38 7.41
C GLU A 15 16.54 6.43 6.87
N ASP A 16 15.39 6.38 7.55
CA ASP A 16 14.26 5.56 7.11
C ASP A 16 13.70 6.05 5.78
N ARG A 17 13.63 7.38 5.61
CA ARG A 17 13.21 8.00 4.36
C ARG A 17 14.09 7.56 3.19
N GLU A 18 15.40 7.67 3.36
CA GLU A 18 16.35 7.29 2.32
C GLU A 18 16.28 5.80 1.99
N ASN A 19 16.17 4.96 3.01
CA ASN A 19 16.01 3.52 2.80
C ASN A 19 14.74 3.20 2.00
N GLN A 20 13.61 3.83 2.34
CA GLN A 20 12.37 3.63 1.61
C GLN A 20 12.49 4.09 0.15
N LEU A 21 13.15 5.22 -0.08
CA LEU A 21 13.37 5.72 -1.44
C LEU A 21 14.25 4.80 -2.25
N ASP A 22 15.33 4.28 -1.66
CA ASP A 22 16.24 3.38 -2.35
C ASP A 22 15.51 2.11 -2.80
N VAL A 23 14.70 1.52 -1.94
CA VAL A 23 13.91 0.33 -2.30
C VAL A 23 12.90 0.67 -3.38
N TYR A 24 12.20 1.81 -3.24
CA TYR A 24 11.22 2.28 -4.22
C TYR A 24 11.84 2.47 -5.61
N VAL A 25 12.97 3.12 -5.68
CA VAL A 25 13.67 3.38 -6.96
C VAL A 25 14.16 2.07 -7.59
N GLY A 26 14.56 1.11 -6.77
CA GLY A 26 15.07 -0.17 -7.23
C GLY A 26 14.01 -1.19 -7.67
N VAL A 27 12.72 -0.90 -7.48
CA VAL A 27 11.66 -1.83 -7.88
C VAL A 27 11.64 -2.03 -9.40
N GLN A 28 11.61 -3.29 -9.81
CA GLN A 28 11.42 -3.65 -11.22
C GLN A 28 10.13 -4.44 -11.34
N LEU A 29 9.28 -4.05 -12.28
CA LEU A 29 8.01 -4.71 -12.52
C LEU A 29 8.09 -5.42 -13.88
N SER A 30 7.46 -6.60 -13.95
CA SER A 30 7.40 -7.33 -15.21
C SER A 30 6.54 -6.58 -16.24
N ALA A 31 6.78 -6.84 -17.52
CA ALA A 31 5.96 -6.26 -18.58
C ALA A 31 4.49 -6.64 -18.42
N GLU A 32 4.22 -7.87 -17.97
CA GLU A 32 2.87 -8.34 -17.67
C GLU A 32 2.19 -7.50 -16.59
N THR A 33 2.89 -7.24 -15.49
CA THR A 33 2.36 -6.42 -14.40
C THR A 33 2.11 -4.99 -14.88
N GLU A 34 3.05 -4.39 -15.59
CA GLU A 34 2.88 -3.04 -16.11
C GLU A 34 1.67 -2.95 -17.03
N ALA A 35 1.50 -3.90 -17.95
CA ALA A 35 0.36 -3.92 -18.86
C ALA A 35 -0.96 -4.05 -18.11
N ALA A 36 -1.02 -4.95 -17.11
CA ALA A 36 -2.23 -5.18 -16.33
C ALA A 36 -2.65 -3.93 -15.56
N ILE A 37 -1.70 -3.23 -14.95
CA ILE A 37 -2.00 -2.00 -14.18
C ILE A 37 -2.40 -0.86 -15.12
N LYS A 38 -1.71 -0.69 -16.23
CA LYS A 38 -2.02 0.37 -17.21
C LYS A 38 -3.39 0.18 -17.84
N ALA A 39 -3.87 -1.06 -17.94
CA ALA A 39 -5.16 -1.38 -18.55
C ALA A 39 -6.36 -1.08 -17.63
N ILE A 40 -6.15 -0.79 -16.36
CA ILE A 40 -7.23 -0.47 -15.42
C ILE A 40 -7.92 0.81 -15.87
N SER A 41 -9.25 0.74 -16.09
CA SER A 41 -10.02 1.85 -16.64
C SER A 41 -10.85 2.61 -15.62
N SER A 42 -11.17 2.00 -14.49
CA SER A 42 -12.00 2.63 -13.45
C SER A 42 -11.13 3.21 -12.34
N PRO A 43 -11.48 4.39 -11.81
CA PRO A 43 -10.75 4.96 -10.67
C PRO A 43 -10.82 4.05 -9.45
N SER A 44 -9.73 4.01 -8.68
CA SER A 44 -9.69 3.30 -7.41
C SER A 44 -8.87 4.07 -6.40
N ASN A 45 -9.27 3.94 -5.13
CA ASN A 45 -8.65 4.67 -4.03
C ASN A 45 -8.24 3.71 -2.92
N TYR A 46 -7.04 3.92 -2.40
CA TYR A 46 -6.48 3.07 -1.34
C TYR A 46 -5.88 3.93 -0.24
N LEU A 47 -5.99 3.44 0.98
CA LEU A 47 -5.32 4.00 2.15
C LEU A 47 -4.36 2.95 2.68
N VAL A 48 -3.09 3.32 2.83
CA VAL A 48 -2.06 2.43 3.34
C VAL A 48 -1.63 2.91 4.72
N MET A 49 -1.77 2.04 5.73
CA MET A 49 -1.24 2.31 7.06
C MET A 49 0.14 1.65 7.14
N ALA A 50 1.17 2.47 7.24
CA ALA A 50 2.55 2.01 7.18
C ALA A 50 3.50 3.02 7.82
N GLU A 51 4.72 2.55 8.11
CA GLU A 51 5.79 3.37 8.66
C GLU A 51 7.10 3.05 7.93
N PRO A 52 7.88 4.05 7.47
CA PRO A 52 9.16 3.79 6.78
C PRO A 52 10.20 3.02 7.59
N PHE A 53 10.06 2.97 8.93
CA PHE A 53 11.00 2.22 9.77
C PHE A 53 10.75 0.71 9.71
N CYS A 54 9.58 0.28 9.28
CA CYS A 54 9.16 -1.12 9.31
C CYS A 54 9.65 -1.84 8.04
N PRO A 55 10.48 -2.90 8.16
CA PRO A 55 11.02 -3.58 6.97
C PRO A 55 9.93 -4.12 6.03
N ASP A 56 8.86 -4.67 6.59
CA ASP A 56 7.76 -5.19 5.79
C ASP A 56 7.00 -4.08 5.07
N CYS A 57 6.84 -2.93 5.74
CA CYS A 57 6.25 -1.75 5.14
C CYS A 57 7.08 -1.25 3.96
N VAL A 58 8.40 -1.17 4.14
CA VAL A 58 9.30 -0.69 3.10
C VAL A 58 9.11 -1.48 1.80
N GLU A 59 9.03 -2.80 1.90
CA GLU A 59 8.89 -3.65 0.72
C GLU A 59 7.51 -3.52 0.08
N VAL A 60 6.45 -3.66 0.87
CA VAL A 60 5.07 -3.58 0.35
C VAL A 60 4.79 -2.20 -0.25
N VAL A 61 5.15 -1.14 0.45
CA VAL A 61 4.92 0.22 -0.04
C VAL A 61 5.68 0.48 -1.34
N ALA A 62 6.92 0.02 -1.43
CA ALA A 62 7.73 0.23 -2.64
C ALA A 62 7.03 -0.35 -3.87
N TYR A 63 6.60 -1.59 -3.81
CA TYR A 63 5.92 -2.23 -4.93
C TYR A 63 4.55 -1.63 -5.20
N PHE A 64 3.76 -1.43 -4.16
CA PHE A 64 2.40 -0.90 -4.30
C PHE A 64 2.40 0.50 -4.91
N GLN A 65 3.24 1.38 -4.41
CA GLN A 65 3.36 2.75 -4.92
C GLN A 65 3.88 2.78 -6.36
N ARG A 66 4.88 1.94 -6.68
CA ARG A 66 5.39 1.87 -8.06
C ARG A 66 4.32 1.41 -9.03
N MET A 67 3.48 0.44 -8.64
CA MET A 67 2.36 0.02 -9.47
C MET A 67 1.34 1.14 -9.63
N ALA A 68 0.97 1.80 -8.54
CA ALA A 68 0.00 2.90 -8.58
C ALA A 68 0.47 4.03 -9.50
N LYS A 69 1.76 4.30 -9.55
CA LYS A 69 2.33 5.36 -10.38
C LYS A 69 2.13 5.12 -11.88
N LEU A 70 1.91 3.88 -12.28
CA LEU A 70 1.70 3.53 -13.68
C LEU A 70 0.33 3.96 -14.22
N ASN A 71 -0.61 4.29 -13.35
CA ASN A 71 -1.97 4.60 -13.78
C ASN A 71 -2.54 5.76 -12.95
N PRO A 72 -2.80 6.93 -13.58
CA PRO A 72 -3.28 8.11 -12.84
C PRO A 72 -4.68 7.95 -12.25
N LYS A 73 -5.41 6.90 -12.60
CA LYS A 73 -6.71 6.60 -12.01
C LYS A 73 -6.61 5.90 -10.65
N ILE A 74 -5.42 5.47 -10.28
CA ILE A 74 -5.17 4.83 -9.00
C ILE A 74 -4.64 5.89 -8.03
N HIS A 75 -5.35 6.08 -6.92
CA HIS A 75 -4.98 7.05 -5.89
C HIS A 75 -4.63 6.32 -4.60
N VAL A 76 -3.45 6.59 -4.07
CA VAL A 76 -2.97 5.97 -2.83
C VAL A 76 -2.64 7.07 -1.83
N SER A 77 -3.18 6.93 -0.63
CA SER A 77 -2.89 7.81 0.50
C SER A 77 -2.27 6.99 1.62
N TYR A 78 -1.61 7.66 2.55
CA TYR A 78 -0.86 7.02 3.63
C TYR A 78 -1.25 7.58 4.98
N ILE A 79 -1.21 6.73 6.00
CA ILE A 79 -1.42 7.13 7.39
C ILE A 79 -0.44 6.38 8.28
N SER A 80 0.09 7.09 9.28
CA SER A 80 0.96 6.50 10.30
C SER A 80 0.11 5.75 11.32
N ARG A 81 0.58 4.58 11.75
CA ARG A 81 -0.12 3.83 12.81
C ARG A 81 -0.26 4.65 14.10
N LYS A 82 0.76 5.45 14.42
CA LYS A 82 0.74 6.29 15.64
C LYS A 82 -0.27 7.43 15.56
N GLU A 83 -0.69 7.82 14.35
CA GLU A 83 -1.65 8.92 14.16
C GLU A 83 -3.05 8.44 13.76
N LYS A 84 -3.30 7.14 13.78
CA LYS A 84 -4.58 6.59 13.32
C LYS A 84 -5.78 7.02 14.18
N LYS A 85 -5.55 7.57 15.37
CA LYS A 85 -6.61 8.08 16.24
C LYS A 85 -7.12 9.45 15.82
N GLU A 86 -6.38 10.18 15.00
CA GLU A 86 -6.72 11.55 14.63
C GLU A 86 -7.75 11.57 13.49
N ARG A 87 -8.94 12.04 13.81
CA ARG A 87 -10.07 12.09 12.87
C ARG A 87 -9.76 12.83 11.57
N LYS A 88 -8.88 13.81 11.61
CA LYS A 88 -8.54 14.67 10.45
C LYS A 88 -7.96 13.91 9.26
N HIS A 89 -7.44 12.69 9.48
CA HIS A 89 -6.83 11.90 8.40
C HIS A 89 -7.84 11.11 7.58
N TYR A 90 -9.11 11.13 7.99
CA TYR A 90 -10.15 10.28 7.38
C TYR A 90 -11.24 11.11 6.72
N ASP A 91 -11.86 10.51 5.71
CA ASP A 91 -12.96 11.12 4.99
C ASP A 91 -14.28 10.95 5.76
N SER A 92 -14.38 9.91 6.60
CA SER A 92 -15.58 9.63 7.37
C SER A 92 -15.23 8.92 8.69
N GLU A 93 -16.17 8.95 9.63
CA GLU A 93 -16.03 8.22 10.88
C GLU A 93 -16.02 6.70 10.65
N ALA A 94 -16.82 6.22 9.71
CA ALA A 94 -16.85 4.80 9.37
C ALA A 94 -15.50 4.31 8.85
N GLN A 95 -14.82 5.10 8.03
CA GLN A 95 -13.46 4.82 7.56
C GLN A 95 -12.50 4.73 8.74
N GLN A 96 -12.56 5.69 9.65
CA GLN A 96 -11.71 5.70 10.83
C GLN A 96 -11.91 4.44 11.68
N GLN A 97 -13.14 4.00 11.87
CA GLN A 97 -13.44 2.82 12.67
C GLN A 97 -12.81 1.56 12.09
N VAL A 98 -12.86 1.39 10.78
CA VAL A 98 -12.27 0.24 10.10
C VAL A 98 -10.75 0.23 10.27
N VAL A 99 -10.11 1.38 10.06
CA VAL A 99 -8.65 1.49 10.19
C VAL A 99 -8.20 1.33 11.64
N MET A 100 -8.96 1.91 12.59
CA MET A 100 -8.64 1.80 14.02
C MET A 100 -8.68 0.35 14.51
N ALA A 101 -9.50 -0.50 13.91
CA ALA A 101 -9.60 -1.91 14.29
C ALA A 101 -8.38 -2.73 13.85
N GLU A 102 -7.57 -2.22 12.91
CA GLU A 102 -6.39 -2.93 12.42
C GLU A 102 -5.15 -2.52 13.18
N GLU A 103 -4.44 -3.50 13.74
CA GLU A 103 -3.24 -3.25 14.54
C GLU A 103 -1.93 -3.44 13.77
N LYS A 104 -1.97 -4.15 12.65
CA LYS A 104 -0.76 -4.54 11.92
C LYS A 104 -0.40 -3.56 10.82
N ILE A 105 0.89 -3.41 10.57
CA ILE A 105 1.43 -2.67 9.43
C ILE A 105 2.40 -3.57 8.66
N PRO A 106 2.46 -3.44 7.32
CA PRO A 106 1.63 -2.57 6.50
C PRO A 106 0.20 -3.13 6.37
N SER A 107 -0.77 -2.24 6.27
CA SER A 107 -2.16 -2.63 5.98
C SER A 107 -2.69 -1.75 4.86
N ILE A 108 -3.39 -2.36 3.92
CA ILE A 108 -3.96 -1.67 2.77
C ILE A 108 -5.48 -1.77 2.83
N PHE A 109 -6.14 -0.62 2.70
CA PHE A 109 -7.58 -0.52 2.68
C PHE A 109 -8.04 0.01 1.33
N ARG A 110 -9.06 -0.63 0.75
CA ARG A 110 -9.73 -0.09 -0.44
C ARG A 110 -10.84 0.84 0.01
N LEU A 111 -10.87 2.03 -0.57
CA LEU A 111 -11.88 3.03 -0.28
C LEU A 111 -12.86 3.07 -1.45
N ASN A 112 -14.11 2.71 -1.22
CA ASN A 112 -15.15 2.70 -2.25
C ASN A 112 -16.38 3.43 -1.72
N GLY A 113 -16.44 4.75 -1.98
CA GLY A 113 -17.50 5.57 -1.46
C GLY A 113 -17.54 5.53 0.06
N GLU A 114 -18.63 5.00 0.62
CA GLU A 114 -18.80 4.90 2.06
C GLU A 114 -18.17 3.64 2.65
N GLU A 115 -17.73 2.71 1.81
CA GLU A 115 -17.17 1.45 2.28
C GLU A 115 -15.65 1.50 2.33
N THR A 116 -15.09 0.95 3.41
CA THR A 116 -13.66 0.78 3.60
C THR A 116 -13.41 -0.70 3.86
N THR A 117 -12.62 -1.32 3.00
CA THR A 117 -12.35 -2.76 3.06
C THR A 117 -10.88 -3.03 3.26
N LEU A 118 -10.52 -3.79 4.29
CA LEU A 118 -9.15 -4.26 4.46
C LEU A 118 -8.84 -5.29 3.38
N VAL A 119 -7.84 -5.01 2.55
CA VAL A 119 -7.46 -5.90 1.45
C VAL A 119 -6.09 -6.56 1.66
N LEU A 120 -5.30 -6.04 2.58
CA LEU A 120 -4.03 -6.66 2.96
C LEU A 120 -3.70 -6.25 4.40
N SER A 121 -3.30 -7.23 5.22
CA SER A 121 -2.82 -7.00 6.57
C SER A 121 -1.45 -7.64 6.73
N GLU A 122 -0.44 -6.83 7.02
CA GLU A 122 0.95 -7.21 7.23
C GLU A 122 1.64 -7.71 5.95
N PHE A 123 1.44 -8.96 5.57
CA PHE A 123 1.99 -9.54 4.35
C PHE A 123 0.90 -10.23 3.54
N PRO A 124 1.10 -10.35 2.21
CA PRO A 124 0.24 -11.21 1.40
C PRO A 124 0.18 -12.63 1.98
N ALA A 125 -1.00 -13.23 1.92
CA ALA A 125 -1.24 -14.54 2.54
C ALA A 125 -0.28 -15.62 2.03
N SER A 126 0.12 -15.55 0.76
CA SER A 126 1.03 -16.51 0.14
C SER A 126 2.41 -16.58 0.80
N ILE A 127 2.81 -15.55 1.53
CA ILE A 127 4.14 -15.48 2.11
C ILE A 127 4.16 -15.18 3.61
N GLN A 128 3.00 -15.15 4.27
CA GLN A 128 2.93 -14.84 5.71
C GLN A 128 3.75 -15.79 6.57
N ALA A 129 3.90 -17.04 6.15
CA ALA A 129 4.65 -18.04 6.88
C ALA A 129 6.16 -17.93 6.70
N LYS A 130 6.64 -17.01 5.84
CA LYS A 130 8.05 -16.87 5.49
C LYS A 130 8.45 -15.41 5.54
N MET A 131 9.65 -15.14 6.01
CA MET A 131 10.20 -13.79 5.95
C MET A 131 10.67 -13.52 4.52
N ALA A 132 9.90 -12.76 3.79
CA ALA A 132 10.06 -12.58 2.36
C ALA A 132 11.25 -11.68 1.99
N ARG A 133 12.39 -12.31 1.78
CA ARG A 133 13.57 -11.59 1.28
C ARG A 133 14.20 -12.30 0.09
N GLU A 134 13.70 -13.50 -0.23
CA GLU A 134 14.18 -14.27 -1.37
C GLU A 134 13.53 -13.79 -2.67
N PRO A 135 14.20 -13.92 -3.83
CA PRO A 135 13.64 -13.46 -5.09
C PRO A 135 12.25 -14.03 -5.42
N GLU A 136 12.04 -15.31 -5.13
CA GLU A 136 10.75 -15.97 -5.40
C GLU A 136 9.63 -15.37 -4.54
N GLN A 137 9.94 -15.03 -3.29
CA GLN A 137 8.96 -14.43 -2.38
C GLN A 137 8.64 -13.00 -2.80
N ARG A 138 9.63 -12.27 -3.31
CA ARG A 138 9.39 -10.91 -3.84
C ARG A 138 8.47 -10.94 -5.05
N GLU A 139 8.62 -11.94 -5.91
CA GLU A 139 7.72 -12.10 -7.05
C GLU A 139 6.29 -12.42 -6.58
N ALA A 140 6.15 -13.25 -5.54
CA ALA A 140 4.85 -13.54 -4.96
C ALA A 140 4.19 -12.28 -4.38
N ILE A 141 4.97 -11.42 -3.70
CA ILE A 141 4.47 -10.13 -3.21
C ILE A 141 3.94 -9.28 -4.36
N ARG A 142 4.70 -9.18 -5.45
CA ARG A 142 4.31 -8.39 -6.61
C ARG A 142 3.02 -8.91 -7.23
N ALA A 143 2.89 -10.22 -7.36
CA ALA A 143 1.69 -10.83 -7.93
C ALA A 143 0.47 -10.59 -7.05
N ASP A 144 0.61 -10.74 -5.73
CA ASP A 144 -0.48 -10.51 -4.80
C ASP A 144 -0.90 -9.04 -4.74
N LEU A 145 0.07 -8.12 -4.77
CA LEU A 145 -0.24 -6.69 -4.79
C LEU A 145 -0.91 -6.28 -6.11
N ARG A 146 -0.44 -6.84 -7.23
CA ARG A 146 -1.10 -6.62 -8.52
C ARG A 146 -2.56 -7.05 -8.47
N ALA A 147 -2.84 -8.19 -7.85
CA ALA A 147 -4.20 -8.71 -7.73
C ALA A 147 -5.13 -7.76 -6.97
N ILE A 148 -4.63 -7.03 -5.98
CA ILE A 148 -5.45 -6.04 -5.27
C ILE A 148 -6.04 -5.03 -6.24
N PHE A 149 -5.21 -4.50 -7.15
CA PHE A 149 -5.66 -3.52 -8.13
C PHE A 149 -6.60 -4.12 -9.17
N THR A 150 -6.27 -5.30 -9.69
CA THR A 150 -7.04 -5.91 -10.78
C THR A 150 -8.37 -6.48 -10.30
N GLN A 151 -8.45 -7.04 -9.09
CA GLN A 151 -9.69 -7.55 -8.52
C GLN A 151 -10.73 -6.45 -8.31
N ALA A 152 -10.29 -5.24 -7.99
CA ALA A 152 -11.20 -4.12 -7.82
C ALA A 152 -11.98 -3.80 -9.10
N GLN A 153 -11.46 -4.17 -10.26
CA GLN A 153 -12.10 -3.92 -11.56
C GLN A 153 -13.11 -5.01 -11.92
N ALA A 154 -13.01 -6.19 -11.31
CA ALA A 154 -13.88 -7.31 -11.57
C ALA A 154 -15.21 -7.25 -10.78
N ALA A 155 -15.27 -6.36 -9.81
CA ALA A 155 -16.44 -6.24 -8.91
C ALA A 155 -17.57 -5.44 -9.54
#